data_bcc73a485615f67c62e44607402c80bc
#
_entry.id   bcc73a485615f67c62e44607402c80bc
#
_cell.length_a   1.000
_cell.length_b   1.000
_cell.length_c   1.000
_cell.angle_alpha   90.00
_cell.angle_beta   90.00
_cell.angle_gamma   90.00
#
_symmetry.space_group_name_H-M   'P 1'
#
loop_
_entity.id
_entity.type
_entity.pdbx_description
1 polymer ?
#
loop_
_entity_poly.entity_id
_entity_poly.type
_entity_poly.pdbx_seq_one_letter_code
_entity_poly.pdbx_strand_id
1 'polypeptide(L)'
;MRITYLGHASVLIGLDGFEVLTDPLLRPWIAHLRRVAPAVPAERLAGVDLILVSHAHHDHLDTRSLRMVGSGPRVLCPEPARRAVAAAGLGPEVMAVGGHARVGAIEVEAVRADHDGRRWPHHRRGDALGFVVRSPAGSVYFAGDTGWFEEIGEVGEVDVALLPVAGWGPKLGPGHLDPGEAARAAALIAPRVAIPIHWGTYERIGMDTGHRAAPARRFCDQLSELAPEVAAELLAPGEALDVAAAGSSA
;
A
#
# COMPACT_ATOMS: atom_id res chain seq x y z
N MET A 1 -2.05 17.27 -1.68
CA MET A 1 -2.12 15.78 -1.86
C MET A 1 -3.15 15.23 -0.88
N ARG A 2 -3.93 14.22 -1.31
CA ARG A 2 -4.94 13.58 -0.46
C ARG A 2 -4.70 12.08 -0.37
N ILE A 3 -4.64 11.53 0.84
CA ILE A 3 -4.47 10.10 1.10
C ILE A 3 -5.76 9.56 1.71
N THR A 4 -6.38 8.54 1.09
CA THR A 4 -7.58 7.89 1.62
C THR A 4 -7.27 6.43 1.88
N TYR A 5 -7.32 6.00 3.13
CA TYR A 5 -7.12 4.59 3.51
C TYR A 5 -8.41 3.79 3.27
N LEU A 6 -8.45 3.02 2.19
CA LEU A 6 -9.61 2.17 1.88
C LEU A 6 -9.61 0.87 2.68
N GLY A 7 -8.45 0.53 3.24
CA GLY A 7 -8.25 -0.64 4.08
C GLY A 7 -7.25 -1.65 3.50
N HIS A 8 -6.63 -2.43 4.36
CA HIS A 8 -5.55 -3.38 4.05
C HIS A 8 -4.36 -2.64 3.41
N ALA A 9 -3.94 -3.01 2.22
CA ALA A 9 -2.94 -2.30 1.43
C ALA A 9 -3.57 -1.41 0.34
N SER A 10 -4.91 -1.24 0.35
CA SER A 10 -5.63 -0.42 -0.60
C SER A 10 -5.70 1.03 -0.11
N VAL A 11 -4.96 1.90 -0.77
CA VAL A 11 -4.92 3.34 -0.50
C VAL A 11 -5.18 4.09 -1.80
N LEU A 12 -6.06 5.08 -1.74
CA LEU A 12 -6.29 6.01 -2.84
C LEU A 12 -5.47 7.29 -2.59
N ILE A 13 -4.64 7.65 -3.55
CA ILE A 13 -3.68 8.74 -3.47
C ILE A 13 -4.06 9.77 -4.56
N GLY A 14 -4.59 10.91 -4.14
CA GLY A 14 -4.90 12.04 -5.02
C GLY A 14 -3.71 12.99 -5.12
N LEU A 15 -3.11 13.13 -6.30
CA LEU A 15 -1.96 13.96 -6.61
C LEU A 15 -2.15 14.71 -7.93
N ASP A 16 -2.08 16.04 -7.94
CA ASP A 16 -2.15 16.88 -9.16
C ASP A 16 -3.31 16.53 -10.10
N GLY A 17 -4.47 16.18 -9.53
CA GLY A 17 -5.66 15.81 -10.30
C GLY A 17 -5.67 14.37 -10.80
N PHE A 18 -4.65 13.56 -10.47
CA PHE A 18 -4.59 12.12 -10.74
C PHE A 18 -4.95 11.32 -9.49
N GLU A 19 -5.63 10.19 -9.69
CA GLU A 19 -5.98 9.24 -8.65
C GLU A 19 -5.20 7.93 -8.84
N VAL A 20 -4.32 7.62 -7.87
CA VAL A 20 -3.51 6.40 -7.83
C VAL A 20 -4.07 5.46 -6.77
N LEU A 21 -4.36 4.21 -7.14
CA LEU A 21 -4.89 3.19 -6.24
C LEU A 21 -3.86 2.08 -6.04
N THR A 22 -3.52 1.79 -4.78
CA THR A 22 -2.61 0.69 -4.44
C THR A 22 -3.36 -0.59 -4.12
N ASP A 23 -2.84 -1.74 -4.51
CA ASP A 23 -3.27 -3.12 -4.17
C ASP A 23 -4.78 -3.26 -3.91
N PRO A 24 -5.66 -3.08 -4.91
CA PRO A 24 -7.10 -3.01 -4.68
C PRO A 24 -7.68 -4.33 -4.16
N LEU A 25 -8.10 -4.31 -2.89
CA LEU A 25 -8.77 -5.39 -2.18
C LEU A 25 -10.12 -4.90 -1.63
N LEU A 26 -11.17 -4.97 -2.46
CA LEU A 26 -12.41 -4.22 -2.25
C LEU A 26 -13.61 -5.09 -1.87
N ARG A 27 -13.46 -6.42 -2.01
CA ARG A 27 -14.57 -7.36 -1.82
C ARG A 27 -14.92 -7.61 -0.35
N PRO A 28 -16.17 -7.99 -0.07
CA PRO A 28 -16.60 -8.35 1.29
C PRO A 28 -15.98 -9.65 1.81
N TRP A 29 -15.50 -10.53 0.90
CA TRP A 29 -14.94 -11.83 1.24
C TRP A 29 -13.76 -12.18 0.35
N ILE A 30 -12.70 -12.71 0.96
CA ILE A 30 -11.56 -13.30 0.29
C ILE A 30 -11.19 -14.59 1.01
N ALA A 31 -11.34 -15.72 0.31
CA ALA A 31 -11.17 -17.05 0.90
C ALA A 31 -11.94 -17.17 2.23
N HIS A 32 -11.25 -17.34 3.36
CA HIS A 32 -11.81 -17.46 4.70
C HIS A 32 -11.80 -16.13 5.49
N LEU A 33 -11.54 -15.02 4.79
CA LEU A 33 -11.47 -13.67 5.37
C LEU A 33 -12.74 -12.89 5.03
N ARG A 34 -13.31 -12.26 6.02
CA ARG A 34 -14.46 -11.34 5.89
C ARG A 34 -14.01 -9.91 6.11
N ARG A 35 -14.41 -9.03 5.20
CA ARG A 35 -14.23 -7.59 5.39
C ARG A 35 -15.09 -7.11 6.55
N VAL A 36 -14.47 -6.45 7.51
CA VAL A 36 -15.10 -5.83 8.69
C VAL A 36 -15.05 -4.31 8.64
N ALA A 37 -14.20 -3.77 7.77
CA ALA A 37 -14.17 -2.37 7.42
C ALA A 37 -15.38 -1.99 6.53
N PRO A 38 -15.76 -0.71 6.45
CA PRO A 38 -16.81 -0.24 5.55
C PRO A 38 -16.55 -0.67 4.10
N ALA A 39 -17.62 -0.95 3.36
CA ALA A 39 -17.53 -1.18 1.93
C ALA A 39 -17.02 0.08 1.22
N VAL A 40 -16.20 -0.11 0.18
CA VAL A 40 -15.73 1.00 -0.64
C VAL A 40 -16.82 1.35 -1.65
N PRO A 41 -17.37 2.57 -1.64
CA PRO A 41 -18.37 2.99 -2.62
C PRO A 41 -17.78 3.01 -4.03
N ALA A 42 -18.56 2.62 -5.04
CA ALA A 42 -18.11 2.60 -6.44
C ALA A 42 -17.68 3.99 -6.93
N GLU A 43 -18.30 5.04 -6.41
CA GLU A 43 -17.97 6.44 -6.74
C GLU A 43 -16.54 6.83 -6.33
N ARG A 44 -15.98 6.15 -5.32
CA ARG A 44 -14.57 6.36 -4.90
C ARG A 44 -13.57 5.74 -5.87
N LEU A 45 -14.03 4.82 -6.71
CA LEU A 45 -13.20 4.14 -7.70
C LEU A 45 -13.33 4.77 -9.08
N ALA A 46 -14.37 5.58 -9.28
CA ALA A 46 -14.54 6.34 -10.52
C ALA A 46 -13.45 7.40 -10.62
N GLY A 47 -12.72 7.39 -11.73
CA GLY A 47 -11.64 8.35 -11.97
C GLY A 47 -10.25 7.90 -11.48
N VAL A 48 -10.08 6.64 -11.07
CA VAL A 48 -8.74 6.06 -10.88
C VAL A 48 -8.01 6.02 -12.21
N ASP A 49 -6.84 6.66 -12.26
CA ASP A 49 -5.99 6.75 -13.46
C ASP A 49 -4.91 5.67 -13.49
N LEU A 50 -4.43 5.28 -12.30
CA LEU A 50 -3.32 4.37 -12.14
C LEU A 50 -3.57 3.38 -11.00
N ILE A 51 -3.27 2.10 -11.24
CA ILE A 51 -3.24 1.06 -10.22
C ILE A 51 -1.80 0.59 -10.04
N LEU A 52 -1.34 0.53 -8.81
CA LEU A 52 -0.07 -0.06 -8.42
C LEU A 52 -0.33 -1.40 -7.73
N VAL A 53 0.25 -2.47 -8.25
CA VAL A 53 0.19 -3.80 -7.65
C VAL A 53 1.57 -4.17 -7.15
N SER A 54 1.71 -4.31 -5.83
CA SER A 54 3.01 -4.58 -5.20
C SER A 54 3.50 -6.00 -5.46
N HIS A 55 2.62 -7.00 -5.37
CA HIS A 55 2.96 -8.40 -5.58
C HIS A 55 1.73 -9.26 -5.87
N ALA A 56 1.92 -10.58 -6.08
CA ALA A 56 0.87 -11.44 -6.60
C ALA A 56 0.05 -12.19 -5.52
N HIS A 57 0.24 -11.96 -4.23
CA HIS A 57 -0.58 -12.59 -3.19
C HIS A 57 -2.06 -12.22 -3.31
N HIS A 58 -2.94 -13.13 -2.85
CA HIS A 58 -4.38 -13.00 -3.06
C HIS A 58 -5.02 -11.82 -2.35
N ASP A 59 -4.39 -11.31 -1.32
CA ASP A 59 -4.81 -10.16 -0.51
C ASP A 59 -4.25 -8.82 -1.02
N HIS A 60 -3.38 -8.85 -2.05
CA HIS A 60 -2.90 -7.65 -2.75
C HIS A 60 -3.34 -7.62 -4.23
N LEU A 61 -3.51 -8.80 -4.83
CA LEU A 61 -3.94 -8.93 -6.22
C LEU A 61 -5.22 -9.77 -6.32
N ASP A 62 -6.36 -9.11 -6.20
CA ASP A 62 -7.67 -9.72 -6.40
C ASP A 62 -8.28 -9.28 -7.75
N THR A 63 -8.38 -10.23 -8.68
CA THR A 63 -8.88 -9.97 -10.04
C THR A 63 -10.33 -9.45 -10.07
N ARG A 64 -11.14 -9.77 -9.06
CA ARG A 64 -12.51 -9.25 -8.97
C ARG A 64 -12.51 -7.80 -8.48
N SER A 65 -11.65 -7.45 -7.54
CA SER A 65 -11.47 -6.06 -7.11
C SER A 65 -10.94 -5.19 -8.25
N LEU A 66 -9.97 -5.68 -9.05
CA LEU A 66 -9.52 -4.98 -10.25
C LEU A 66 -10.67 -4.69 -11.22
N ARG A 67 -11.57 -5.66 -11.47
CA ARG A 67 -12.76 -5.45 -12.31
C ARG A 67 -13.73 -4.43 -11.74
N MET A 68 -13.81 -4.26 -10.42
CA MET A 68 -14.65 -3.24 -9.79
C MET A 68 -14.15 -1.82 -10.08
N VAL A 69 -12.84 -1.64 -10.24
CA VAL A 69 -12.25 -0.35 -10.61
C VAL A 69 -12.56 0.00 -12.08
N GLY A 70 -12.73 -1.01 -12.93
CA GLY A 70 -13.02 -0.82 -14.35
C GLY A 70 -11.80 -0.99 -15.24
N SER A 71 -11.95 -0.67 -16.54
CA SER A 71 -10.93 -0.91 -17.57
C SER A 71 -10.12 0.34 -17.96
N GLY A 72 -10.39 1.49 -17.32
CA GLY A 72 -9.73 2.76 -17.66
C GLY A 72 -8.29 2.91 -17.14
N PRO A 73 -7.99 2.47 -15.92
CA PRO A 73 -6.68 2.69 -15.31
C PRO A 73 -5.54 1.96 -16.03
N ARG A 74 -4.37 2.59 -16.07
CA ARG A 74 -3.11 1.88 -16.31
C ARG A 74 -2.78 1.02 -15.08
N VAL A 75 -2.06 -0.10 -15.26
CA VAL A 75 -1.69 -0.99 -14.16
C VAL A 75 -0.21 -1.28 -14.21
N LEU A 76 0.53 -0.80 -13.21
CA LEU A 76 1.94 -1.14 -12.99
C LEU A 76 2.02 -2.32 -12.01
N CYS A 77 2.77 -3.35 -12.35
CA CYS A 77 2.85 -4.56 -11.54
C CYS A 77 4.15 -5.33 -11.77
N PRO A 78 4.61 -6.17 -10.84
CA PRO A 78 5.73 -7.10 -11.09
C PRO A 78 5.30 -8.24 -12.02
N GLU A 79 6.27 -8.90 -12.66
CA GLU A 79 6.02 -10.01 -13.61
C GLU A 79 5.11 -11.13 -13.04
N PRO A 80 5.20 -11.55 -11.75
CA PRO A 80 4.27 -12.56 -11.21
C PRO A 80 2.80 -12.15 -11.23
N ALA A 81 2.48 -10.85 -11.19
CA ALA A 81 1.12 -10.32 -11.21
C ALA A 81 0.51 -10.24 -12.62
N ARG A 82 1.34 -10.20 -13.66
CA ARG A 82 0.97 -9.95 -15.06
C ARG A 82 -0.25 -10.75 -15.55
N ARG A 83 -0.24 -12.06 -15.33
CA ARG A 83 -1.32 -12.94 -15.81
C ARG A 83 -2.65 -12.65 -15.12
N ALA A 84 -2.62 -12.35 -13.83
CA ALA A 84 -3.83 -12.07 -13.06
C ALA A 84 -4.41 -10.70 -13.43
N VAL A 85 -3.59 -9.70 -13.68
CA VAL A 85 -4.00 -8.38 -14.19
C VAL A 85 -4.64 -8.54 -15.57
N ALA A 86 -3.99 -9.25 -16.49
CA ALA A 86 -4.56 -9.52 -17.82
C ALA A 86 -5.89 -10.30 -17.74
N ALA A 87 -6.01 -11.28 -16.83
CA ALA A 87 -7.25 -12.01 -16.59
C ALA A 87 -8.37 -11.15 -15.98
N ALA A 88 -8.05 -10.01 -15.40
CA ALA A 88 -9.02 -9.02 -14.98
C ALA A 88 -9.55 -8.15 -16.14
N GLY A 89 -8.95 -8.23 -17.33
CA GLY A 89 -9.29 -7.44 -18.51
C GLY A 89 -8.52 -6.13 -18.58
N LEU A 90 -7.42 -5.98 -17.84
CA LEU A 90 -6.57 -4.79 -17.80
C LEU A 90 -5.25 -5.05 -18.52
N GLY A 91 -4.62 -3.98 -19.00
CA GLY A 91 -3.29 -4.03 -19.62
C GLY A 91 -2.17 -3.98 -18.57
N PRO A 92 -1.47 -5.10 -18.25
CA PRO A 92 -0.37 -5.06 -17.29
C PRO A 92 0.87 -4.41 -17.90
N GLU A 93 1.40 -3.40 -17.24
CA GLU A 93 2.72 -2.84 -17.50
C GLU A 93 3.69 -3.39 -16.44
N VAL A 94 4.60 -4.26 -16.89
CA VAL A 94 5.51 -4.96 -15.97
C VAL A 94 6.67 -4.05 -15.57
N MET A 95 6.90 -3.96 -14.27
CA MET A 95 8.03 -3.26 -13.69
C MET A 95 8.95 -4.22 -12.93
N ALA A 96 10.20 -3.85 -12.84
CA ALA A 96 11.20 -4.44 -11.96
C ALA A 96 11.80 -3.35 -11.07
N VAL A 97 12.50 -3.74 -10.01
CA VAL A 97 13.23 -2.79 -9.14
C VAL A 97 14.13 -1.88 -9.98
N GLY A 98 14.07 -0.57 -9.71
CA GLY A 98 14.73 0.48 -10.48
C GLY A 98 14.01 0.87 -11.77
N GLY A 99 12.84 0.26 -12.06
CA GLY A 99 12.01 0.65 -13.20
C GLY A 99 11.26 1.96 -12.94
N HIS A 100 11.08 2.75 -14.00
CA HIS A 100 10.36 4.02 -13.96
C HIS A 100 9.20 4.03 -14.96
N ALA A 101 8.10 4.67 -14.58
CA ALA A 101 6.96 4.94 -15.45
C ALA A 101 6.45 6.36 -15.24
N ARG A 102 5.81 6.92 -16.28
CA ARG A 102 5.16 8.23 -16.18
C ARG A 102 3.70 8.15 -16.64
N VAL A 103 2.82 8.75 -15.85
CA VAL A 103 1.38 8.85 -16.13
C VAL A 103 0.95 10.30 -15.93
N GLY A 104 0.88 11.06 -17.00
CA GLY A 104 0.67 12.51 -16.92
C GLY A 104 1.76 13.22 -16.13
N ALA A 105 1.38 13.91 -15.06
CA ALA A 105 2.30 14.57 -14.14
C ALA A 105 2.92 13.63 -13.09
N ILE A 106 2.44 12.38 -13.01
CA ILE A 106 2.88 11.41 -12.02
C ILE A 106 4.09 10.64 -12.55
N GLU A 107 5.15 10.59 -11.76
CA GLU A 107 6.31 9.71 -11.94
C GLU A 107 6.26 8.60 -10.90
N VAL A 108 6.46 7.35 -11.35
CA VAL A 108 6.47 6.16 -10.49
C VAL A 108 7.79 5.45 -10.66
N GLU A 109 8.43 5.18 -9.54
CA GLU A 109 9.63 4.35 -9.46
C GLU A 109 9.30 3.07 -8.68
N ALA A 110 9.68 1.91 -9.22
CA ALA A 110 9.58 0.64 -8.53
C ALA A 110 10.85 0.41 -7.69
N VAL A 111 10.67 0.23 -6.39
CA VAL A 111 11.77 0.04 -5.44
C VAL A 111 11.73 -1.36 -4.83
N ARG A 112 12.83 -1.76 -4.19
CA ARG A 112 12.96 -3.06 -3.52
C ARG A 112 11.94 -3.20 -2.40
N ALA A 113 11.35 -4.42 -2.30
CA ALA A 113 10.67 -4.93 -1.12
C ALA A 113 11.28 -6.29 -0.75
N ASP A 114 11.48 -6.54 0.54
CA ASP A 114 11.98 -7.84 1.03
C ASP A 114 10.82 -8.78 1.33
N HIS A 115 10.21 -9.29 0.26
CA HIS A 115 9.05 -10.17 0.34
C HIS A 115 9.02 -11.16 -0.82
N ASP A 116 8.54 -12.38 -0.57
CA ASP A 116 8.33 -13.39 -1.61
C ASP A 116 6.96 -13.21 -2.24
N GLY A 117 6.88 -12.38 -3.25
CA GLY A 117 5.64 -11.98 -3.94
C GLY A 117 5.00 -13.06 -4.83
N ARG A 118 5.40 -14.33 -4.75
CA ARG A 118 4.88 -15.40 -5.63
C ARG A 118 3.46 -15.82 -5.25
N ARG A 119 2.67 -16.11 -6.27
CA ARG A 119 1.34 -16.72 -6.12
C ARG A 119 1.45 -18.24 -6.18
N TRP A 120 1.36 -18.89 -5.00
CA TRP A 120 1.36 -20.36 -4.93
C TRP A 120 0.12 -20.97 -5.64
N PRO A 121 0.20 -22.13 -6.34
CA PRO A 121 1.34 -23.04 -6.44
C PRO A 121 2.20 -22.89 -7.73
N HIS A 122 1.93 -21.94 -8.59
CA HIS A 122 2.34 -21.99 -10.00
C HIS A 122 3.52 -21.10 -10.40
N HIS A 123 4.13 -20.36 -9.48
CA HIS A 123 5.18 -19.40 -9.84
C HIS A 123 6.48 -19.64 -9.08
N ARG A 124 7.61 -19.47 -9.79
CA ARG A 124 8.94 -19.35 -9.19
C ARG A 124 8.94 -18.13 -8.26
N ARG A 125 9.94 -18.04 -7.36
CA ARG A 125 10.22 -16.87 -6.56
C ARG A 125 10.01 -15.62 -7.41
N GLY A 126 9.17 -14.71 -6.95
CA GLY A 126 8.81 -13.51 -7.69
C GLY A 126 9.09 -12.29 -6.84
N ASP A 127 9.59 -11.24 -7.47
CA ASP A 127 9.87 -9.99 -6.78
C ASP A 127 8.56 -9.35 -6.32
N ALA A 128 8.53 -8.90 -5.09
CA ALA A 128 7.59 -7.90 -4.61
C ALA A 128 8.21 -6.52 -4.87
N LEU A 129 7.38 -5.51 -5.06
CA LEU A 129 7.77 -4.13 -5.32
C LEU A 129 7.15 -3.20 -4.29
N GLY A 130 7.95 -2.28 -3.78
CA GLY A 130 7.46 -0.99 -3.32
C GLY A 130 7.37 -0.01 -4.49
N PHE A 131 6.68 1.10 -4.29
CA PHE A 131 6.57 2.16 -5.29
C PHE A 131 6.79 3.52 -4.65
N VAL A 132 7.56 4.37 -5.29
CA VAL A 132 7.62 5.79 -4.97
C VAL A 132 6.89 6.55 -6.07
N VAL A 133 5.85 7.27 -5.67
CA VAL A 133 5.01 8.10 -6.55
C VAL A 133 5.37 9.55 -6.31
N ARG A 134 5.76 10.28 -7.35
CA ARG A 134 6.15 11.69 -7.27
C ARG A 134 5.34 12.54 -8.23
N SER A 135 5.04 13.75 -7.79
CA SER A 135 4.46 14.82 -8.61
C SER A 135 4.89 16.18 -8.06
N PRO A 136 4.60 17.32 -8.73
CA PRO A 136 4.81 18.64 -8.17
C PRO A 136 4.06 18.90 -6.85
N ALA A 137 2.93 18.20 -6.60
CA ALA A 137 2.15 18.33 -5.37
C ALA A 137 2.70 17.54 -4.18
N GLY A 138 3.70 16.67 -4.40
CA GLY A 138 4.35 15.90 -3.36
C GLY A 138 4.70 14.46 -3.78
N SER A 139 5.13 13.66 -2.80
CA SER A 139 5.64 12.32 -3.00
C SER A 139 5.13 11.33 -1.96
N VAL A 140 4.88 10.09 -2.39
CA VAL A 140 4.38 9.00 -1.55
C VAL A 140 5.20 7.75 -1.78
N TYR A 141 5.73 7.16 -0.71
CA TYR A 141 6.25 5.79 -0.73
C TYR A 141 5.16 4.81 -0.28
N PHE A 142 4.85 3.86 -1.13
CA PHE A 142 4.02 2.70 -0.84
C PHE A 142 4.91 1.47 -0.75
N ALA A 143 5.07 0.91 0.44
CA ALA A 143 5.99 -0.21 0.65
C ALA A 143 5.47 -1.55 0.11
N GLY A 144 4.13 -1.72 -0.05
CA GLY A 144 3.53 -3.04 -0.22
C GLY A 144 3.78 -3.90 1.02
N ASP A 145 3.89 -5.22 0.84
CA ASP A 145 4.43 -6.09 1.90
C ASP A 145 5.95 -6.16 1.78
N THR A 146 6.61 -5.98 2.91
CA THR A 146 8.06 -6.08 3.03
C THR A 146 8.48 -6.48 4.43
N GLY A 147 9.56 -7.22 4.57
CA GLY A 147 10.30 -7.38 5.82
C GLY A 147 11.31 -6.24 6.01
N TRP A 148 12.07 -6.34 7.10
CA TRP A 148 13.15 -5.42 7.38
C TRP A 148 14.35 -5.70 6.46
N PHE A 149 14.92 -4.63 5.91
CA PHE A 149 16.23 -4.62 5.23
C PHE A 149 16.91 -3.26 5.46
N GLU A 150 18.22 -3.24 5.47
CA GLU A 150 18.98 -2.04 5.89
C GLU A 150 18.77 -0.86 4.94
N GLU A 151 18.64 -1.14 3.63
CA GLU A 151 18.49 -0.12 2.59
C GLU A 151 17.06 0.44 2.48
N ILE A 152 16.14 0.08 3.38
CA ILE A 152 14.74 0.59 3.34
C ILE A 152 14.68 2.12 3.44
N GLY A 153 15.69 2.75 4.05
CA GLY A 153 15.83 4.19 4.11
C GLY A 153 16.30 4.85 2.79
N GLU A 154 16.76 4.05 1.81
CA GLU A 154 17.32 4.56 0.54
C GLU A 154 16.24 4.87 -0.51
N VAL A 155 14.97 4.81 -0.16
CA VAL A 155 13.85 5.19 -1.06
C VAL A 155 13.86 6.66 -1.47
N GLY A 156 14.76 7.45 -0.87
CA GLY A 156 14.89 8.89 -1.08
C GLY A 156 13.86 9.71 -0.29
N GLU A 157 13.93 11.03 -0.45
CA GLU A 157 13.00 11.94 0.23
C GLU A 157 11.56 11.71 -0.25
N VAL A 158 10.64 11.53 0.70
CA VAL A 158 9.20 11.40 0.44
C VAL A 158 8.40 12.17 1.49
N ASP A 159 7.26 12.73 1.08
CA ASP A 159 6.37 13.43 2.00
C ASP A 159 5.56 12.46 2.87
N VAL A 160 5.10 11.36 2.27
CA VAL A 160 4.29 10.35 2.95
C VAL A 160 4.88 8.96 2.76
N ALA A 161 4.95 8.17 3.84
CA ALA A 161 5.26 6.75 3.77
C ALA A 161 4.06 5.90 4.23
N LEU A 162 3.66 4.94 3.40
CA LEU A 162 2.61 3.95 3.68
C LEU A 162 3.29 2.62 4.02
N LEU A 163 3.30 2.24 5.30
CA LEU A 163 4.07 1.11 5.81
C LEU A 163 3.17 0.01 6.38
N PRO A 164 3.36 -1.27 6.01
CA PRO A 164 2.61 -2.38 6.57
C PRO A 164 3.02 -2.61 8.05
N VAL A 165 2.05 -2.89 8.91
CA VAL A 165 2.29 -3.08 10.36
C VAL A 165 1.73 -4.37 10.92
N ALA A 166 1.13 -5.22 10.09
CA ALA A 166 0.48 -6.45 10.52
C ALA A 166 0.44 -7.49 9.40
N GLY A 167 -0.02 -8.69 9.75
CA GLY A 167 -0.29 -9.80 8.85
C GLY A 167 -1.48 -10.63 9.35
N TRP A 168 -1.68 -11.82 8.77
CA TRP A 168 -2.89 -12.64 8.96
C TRP A 168 -2.85 -13.58 10.18
N GLY A 169 -2.11 -13.31 11.18
CA GLY A 169 -2.11 -14.21 12.33
C GLY A 169 -1.37 -13.65 13.54
N PRO A 170 -1.34 -14.44 14.62
CA PRO A 170 -0.62 -14.04 15.83
C PRO A 170 0.91 -14.04 15.64
N LYS A 171 1.38 -14.64 14.54
CA LYS A 171 2.80 -14.64 14.15
C LYS A 171 2.88 -14.08 12.74
N LEU A 172 3.69 -13.05 12.57
CA LEU A 172 4.09 -12.56 11.26
C LEU A 172 5.00 -13.61 10.60
N GLY A 173 4.71 -13.91 9.33
CA GLY A 173 5.61 -14.68 8.51
C GLY A 173 6.86 -13.85 8.11
N PRO A 174 7.92 -14.49 7.59
CA PRO A 174 9.06 -13.75 7.04
C PRO A 174 8.61 -12.80 5.91
N GLY A 175 9.31 -11.69 5.75
CA GLY A 175 8.97 -10.69 4.74
C GLY A 175 7.79 -9.79 5.11
N HIS A 176 7.53 -9.59 6.40
CA HIS A 176 6.54 -8.65 6.91
C HIS A 176 7.14 -7.87 8.07
N LEU A 177 6.97 -6.56 8.05
CA LEU A 177 7.35 -5.69 9.16
C LEU A 177 6.39 -5.86 10.33
N ASP A 178 6.92 -6.02 11.54
CA ASP A 178 6.15 -5.80 12.74
C ASP A 178 6.00 -4.28 13.02
N PRO A 179 5.11 -3.86 13.94
CA PRO A 179 4.94 -2.44 14.25
C PRO A 179 6.21 -1.70 14.63
N GLY A 180 7.13 -2.37 15.35
CA GLY A 180 8.39 -1.78 15.74
C GLY A 180 9.40 -1.65 14.61
N GLU A 181 9.45 -2.65 13.73
CA GLU A 181 10.25 -2.62 12.52
C GLU A 181 9.73 -1.54 11.55
N ALA A 182 8.41 -1.43 11.40
CA ALA A 182 7.79 -0.38 10.59
C ALA A 182 8.08 1.02 11.15
N ALA A 183 8.06 1.22 12.48
CA ALA A 183 8.42 2.48 13.10
C ALA A 183 9.90 2.83 12.88
N ARG A 184 10.81 1.85 12.98
CA ARG A 184 12.22 2.06 12.64
C ARG A 184 12.42 2.38 11.16
N ALA A 185 11.69 1.70 10.26
CA ALA A 185 11.72 2.01 8.83
C ALA A 185 11.25 3.45 8.56
N ALA A 186 10.15 3.88 9.18
CA ALA A 186 9.68 5.26 9.09
C ALA A 186 10.72 6.27 9.60
N ALA A 187 11.40 5.97 10.71
CA ALA A 187 12.46 6.83 11.24
C ALA A 187 13.67 6.94 10.29
N LEU A 188 14.03 5.86 9.57
CA LEU A 188 15.11 5.89 8.57
C LEU A 188 14.71 6.62 7.29
N ILE A 189 13.48 6.44 6.83
CA ILE A 189 12.95 7.11 5.64
C ILE A 189 12.75 8.60 5.92
N ALA A 190 12.44 8.95 7.18
CA ALA A 190 12.18 10.29 7.66
C ALA A 190 11.14 11.06 6.80
N PRO A 191 9.95 10.50 6.49
CA PRO A 191 8.92 11.21 5.76
C PRO A 191 8.31 12.29 6.67
N ARG A 192 7.60 13.25 6.09
CA ARG A 192 6.82 14.21 6.89
C ARG A 192 5.67 13.52 7.63
N VAL A 193 5.05 12.53 6.98
CA VAL A 193 3.92 11.76 7.52
C VAL A 193 4.14 10.28 7.26
N ALA A 194 3.97 9.45 8.28
CA ALA A 194 3.97 7.99 8.17
C ALA A 194 2.58 7.43 8.55
N ILE A 195 2.02 6.60 7.67
CA ILE A 195 0.67 6.04 7.81
C ILE A 195 0.80 4.51 7.86
N PRO A 196 0.37 3.87 8.95
CA PRO A 196 0.34 2.41 9.03
C PRO A 196 -0.79 1.85 8.16
N ILE A 197 -0.46 0.86 7.33
CA ILE A 197 -1.40 0.13 6.48
C ILE A 197 -1.38 -1.37 6.82
N HIS A 198 -2.13 -2.18 6.09
CA HIS A 198 -2.20 -3.65 6.24
C HIS A 198 -2.80 -4.11 7.58
N TRP A 199 -3.78 -3.39 8.12
CA TRP A 199 -4.45 -3.69 9.38
C TRP A 199 -5.96 -3.40 9.32
N GLY A 200 -6.72 -3.95 10.28
CA GLY A 200 -8.10 -3.51 10.60
C GLY A 200 -9.20 -3.78 9.59
N THR A 201 -8.91 -4.40 8.45
CA THR A 201 -9.84 -4.47 7.31
C THR A 201 -10.55 -5.80 7.18
N TYR A 202 -9.84 -6.90 7.38
CA TYR A 202 -10.36 -8.26 7.25
C TYR A 202 -10.14 -9.06 8.52
N GLU A 203 -11.03 -10.01 8.78
CA GLU A 203 -10.93 -10.97 9.87
C GLU A 203 -11.19 -12.37 9.38
N ARG A 204 -10.57 -13.34 10.03
CA ARG A 204 -10.93 -14.75 9.85
C ARG A 204 -12.34 -14.99 10.36
N ILE A 205 -13.12 -15.76 9.62
CA ILE A 205 -14.48 -16.16 10.03
C ILE A 205 -14.39 -16.89 11.37
N GLY A 206 -15.20 -16.45 12.35
CA GLY A 206 -15.24 -17.04 13.69
C GLY A 206 -14.15 -16.58 14.66
N MET A 207 -13.29 -15.66 14.26
CA MET A 207 -12.30 -15.04 15.13
C MET A 207 -12.56 -13.53 15.22
N ASP A 208 -13.17 -13.10 16.32
CA ASP A 208 -13.18 -11.67 16.67
C ASP A 208 -11.92 -11.40 17.51
N THR A 209 -11.01 -10.62 16.96
CA THR A 209 -9.76 -10.32 17.66
C THR A 209 -9.89 -9.11 18.58
N GLY A 210 -10.95 -8.30 18.48
CA GLY A 210 -11.19 -7.10 19.30
C GLY A 210 -10.09 -6.03 19.26
N HIS A 211 -8.91 -6.35 18.73
CA HIS A 211 -7.70 -5.53 18.81
C HIS A 211 -7.18 -5.12 17.41
N ARG A 212 -8.10 -4.89 16.46
CA ARG A 212 -7.76 -4.62 15.05
C ARG A 212 -6.79 -3.47 14.85
N ALA A 213 -6.91 -2.42 15.64
CA ALA A 213 -6.06 -1.24 15.56
C ALA A 213 -4.79 -1.32 16.43
N ALA A 214 -4.62 -2.40 17.21
CA ALA A 214 -3.49 -2.49 18.13
C ALA A 214 -2.11 -2.43 17.43
N PRO A 215 -1.88 -3.12 16.28
CA PRO A 215 -0.61 -3.00 15.56
C PRO A 215 -0.33 -1.57 15.10
N ALA A 216 -1.34 -0.90 14.53
CA ALA A 216 -1.19 0.45 14.01
C ALA A 216 -0.98 1.49 15.12
N ARG A 217 -1.68 1.36 16.27
CA ARG A 217 -1.43 2.21 17.45
C ARG A 217 -0.02 2.02 17.96
N ARG A 218 0.43 0.77 18.10
CA ARG A 218 1.78 0.47 18.53
C ARG A 218 2.85 1.06 17.61
N PHE A 219 2.61 1.04 16.29
CA PHE A 219 3.46 1.73 15.32
C PHE A 219 3.53 3.23 15.62
N CYS A 220 2.37 3.90 15.79
CA CYS A 220 2.34 5.34 16.07
C CYS A 220 3.03 5.68 17.37
N ASP A 221 2.77 4.92 18.46
CA ASP A 221 3.39 5.12 19.77
C ASP A 221 4.92 5.01 19.66
N GLN A 222 5.42 3.96 19.00
CA GLN A 222 6.86 3.74 18.85
C GLN A 222 7.53 4.75 17.92
N LEU A 223 6.85 5.17 16.83
CA LEU A 223 7.41 6.18 15.94
C LEU A 223 7.51 7.54 16.62
N SER A 224 6.52 7.91 17.44
CA SER A 224 6.57 9.17 18.21
C SER A 224 7.71 9.23 19.21
N GLU A 225 8.18 8.07 19.71
CA GLU A 225 9.36 7.96 20.57
C GLU A 225 10.68 7.98 19.79
N LEU A 226 10.72 7.31 18.62
CA LEU A 226 11.92 7.14 17.80
C LEU A 226 12.26 8.35 16.93
N ALA A 227 11.25 8.98 16.36
CA ALA A 227 11.37 10.08 15.40
C ALA A 227 10.20 11.07 15.57
N PRO A 228 10.21 11.90 16.65
CA PRO A 228 9.12 12.82 16.96
C PRO A 228 8.86 13.90 15.89
N GLU A 229 9.81 14.10 14.97
CA GLU A 229 9.67 14.98 13.81
C GLU A 229 8.80 14.39 12.69
N VAL A 230 8.57 13.08 12.69
CA VAL A 230 7.71 12.37 11.73
C VAL A 230 6.30 12.30 12.28
N ALA A 231 5.33 12.88 11.60
CA ALA A 231 3.92 12.78 12.01
C ALA A 231 3.40 11.35 11.77
N ALA A 232 3.06 10.64 12.85
CA ALA A 232 2.42 9.32 12.78
C ALA A 232 0.90 9.50 12.68
N GLU A 233 0.29 9.18 11.52
CA GLU A 233 -1.13 9.39 11.27
C GLU A 233 -1.89 8.06 11.16
N LEU A 234 -2.79 7.84 12.11
CA LEU A 234 -3.63 6.64 12.17
C LEU A 234 -4.97 6.88 11.47
N LEU A 235 -5.11 6.40 10.26
CA LEU A 235 -6.37 6.49 9.50
C LEU A 235 -7.16 5.19 9.65
N ALA A 236 -8.40 5.27 10.10
CA ALA A 236 -9.33 4.14 10.01
C ALA A 236 -9.74 3.88 8.55
N PRO A 237 -10.09 2.63 8.18
CA PRO A 237 -10.58 2.34 6.83
C PRO A 237 -11.78 3.22 6.45
N GLY A 238 -11.65 3.97 5.35
CA GLY A 238 -12.60 4.97 4.86
C GLY A 238 -12.23 6.41 5.18
N GLU A 239 -11.29 6.64 6.11
CA GLU A 239 -10.81 7.98 6.43
C GLU A 239 -9.78 8.52 5.43
N ALA A 240 -9.69 9.84 5.37
CA ALA A 240 -8.77 10.53 4.49
C ALA A 240 -8.00 11.63 5.24
N LEU A 241 -6.78 11.87 4.79
CA LEU A 241 -5.88 12.94 5.24
C LEU A 241 -5.50 13.83 4.06
N ASP A 242 -5.62 15.14 4.24
CA ASP A 242 -5.07 16.12 3.31
C ASP A 242 -3.68 16.54 3.81
N VAL A 243 -2.66 16.21 3.02
CA VAL A 243 -1.26 16.59 3.31
C VAL A 243 -0.89 17.81 2.48
N ALA A 244 -0.54 18.90 3.15
CA ALA A 244 -0.11 20.12 2.48
C ALA A 244 1.17 19.89 1.66
N ALA A 245 1.34 20.59 0.54
CA ALA A 245 2.59 20.55 -0.21
C ALA A 245 3.76 21.08 0.64
N ALA A 246 4.95 20.52 0.45
CA ALA A 246 6.16 21.06 1.07
C ALA A 246 6.37 22.49 0.56
N GLY A 247 6.42 23.46 1.48
CA GLY A 247 6.66 24.88 1.14
C GLY A 247 5.44 25.81 1.13
N SER A 248 4.22 25.34 1.44
CA SER A 248 3.07 26.20 1.68
C SER A 248 2.93 26.55 3.19
N SER A 249 3.95 27.15 3.77
CA SER A 249 3.77 27.90 5.02
C SER A 249 3.04 29.21 4.70
N ALA A 250 1.83 29.37 5.26
CA ALA A 250 1.03 30.58 5.21
C ALA A 250 1.72 31.73 5.93
#